data_e58320800e271ba1989938e822c0158a
#
_entry.id   e58320800e271ba1989938e822c0158a
#
_cell.length_a   1.000
_cell.length_b   1.000
_cell.length_c   1.000
_cell.angle_alpha   90.00
_cell.angle_beta   90.00
_cell.angle_gamma   90.00
#
_symmetry.space_group_name_H-M   'P 1'
#
loop_
_entity.id
_entity.type
_entity.pdbx_description
1 polymer ?
#
loop_
_entity_poly.entity_id
_entity_poly.type
_entity_poly.pdbx_seq_one_letter_code
_entity_poly.pdbx_strand_id
1 'polypeptide(L)'
;MSASSTAQRPRATRQRAAVADIHARTDEFRSAQQIHAALEAEGTKVGLATVYRNLQTLAESGAVDQVRSAEGEVLYRACEEQEHHHHIVCRSCGHTVEVSGGELEAWIASVSATHGFTQMEHTAEFFGLCAACSTQDASQD
;
A
#
# COMPACT_ATOMS: atom_id res chain seq x y z
N MET A 1 20.81 -31.00 -30.02
CA MET A 1 19.61 -31.08 -29.17
C MET A 1 19.86 -30.22 -27.95
N SER A 2 19.33 -29.02 -27.96
CA SER A 2 19.47 -28.09 -26.84
C SER A 2 18.42 -28.45 -25.80
N ALA A 3 18.84 -29.04 -24.70
CA ALA A 3 17.97 -29.15 -23.53
C ALA A 3 17.80 -27.77 -22.94
N SER A 4 16.68 -27.14 -23.18
CA SER A 4 16.30 -25.90 -22.48
C SER A 4 16.08 -26.26 -21.01
N SER A 5 17.14 -26.14 -20.24
CA SER A 5 17.04 -26.13 -18.79
C SER A 5 16.24 -24.90 -18.39
N THR A 6 14.95 -25.06 -18.19
CA THR A 6 14.15 -24.04 -17.52
C THR A 6 14.62 -24.04 -16.07
N ALA A 7 15.60 -23.19 -15.79
CA ALA A 7 16.06 -22.98 -14.42
C ALA A 7 14.88 -22.53 -13.59
N GLN A 8 14.38 -23.39 -12.70
CA GLN A 8 13.33 -23.01 -11.77
C GLN A 8 13.87 -21.93 -10.86
N ARG A 9 13.17 -20.79 -10.83
CA ARG A 9 13.51 -19.70 -9.90
C ARG A 9 13.53 -20.23 -8.47
N PRO A 10 14.48 -19.76 -7.64
CA PRO A 10 14.50 -20.13 -6.23
C PRO A 10 13.14 -19.90 -5.56
N ARG A 11 12.80 -20.72 -4.56
CA ARG A 11 11.53 -20.64 -3.83
C ARG A 11 11.26 -19.22 -3.30
N ALA A 12 12.28 -18.57 -2.72
CA ALA A 12 12.18 -17.20 -2.20
C ALA A 12 11.77 -16.20 -3.29
N THR A 13 12.32 -16.34 -4.50
CA THR A 13 11.98 -15.47 -5.63
C THR A 13 10.55 -15.70 -6.11
N ARG A 14 10.09 -16.96 -6.13
CA ARG A 14 8.71 -17.30 -6.50
C ARG A 14 7.71 -16.74 -5.49
N GLN A 15 8.03 -16.84 -4.20
CA GLN A 15 7.19 -16.27 -3.14
C GLN A 15 7.09 -14.75 -3.24
N ARG A 16 8.22 -14.09 -3.48
CA ARG A 16 8.26 -12.63 -3.67
C ARG A 16 7.42 -12.21 -4.88
N ALA A 17 7.54 -12.92 -6.00
CA ALA A 17 6.76 -12.65 -7.20
C ALA A 17 5.26 -12.86 -6.95
N ALA A 18 4.88 -13.89 -6.20
CA ALA A 18 3.48 -14.14 -5.85
C ALA A 18 2.89 -13.04 -4.98
N VAL A 19 3.64 -12.54 -3.99
CA VAL A 19 3.23 -11.41 -3.15
C VAL A 19 3.05 -10.15 -3.99
N ALA A 20 4.02 -9.84 -4.85
CA ALA A 20 3.95 -8.69 -5.74
C ALA A 20 2.76 -8.78 -6.71
N ASP A 21 2.51 -9.95 -7.27
CA ASP A 21 1.42 -10.17 -8.22
C ASP A 21 0.03 -9.98 -7.58
N ILE A 22 -0.20 -10.60 -6.43
CA ILE A 22 -1.49 -10.47 -5.76
C ILE A 22 -1.73 -9.03 -5.28
N HIS A 23 -0.68 -8.36 -4.87
CA HIS A 23 -0.74 -6.98 -4.43
C HIS A 23 -1.06 -6.04 -5.60
N ALA A 24 -0.46 -6.26 -6.77
CA ALA A 24 -0.68 -5.47 -7.98
C ALA A 24 -2.12 -5.54 -8.51
N ARG A 25 -2.83 -6.64 -8.21
CA ARG A 25 -4.22 -6.84 -8.64
C ARG A 25 -5.25 -6.16 -7.73
N THR A 26 -4.79 -5.45 -6.71
CA THR A 26 -5.66 -4.85 -5.70
C THR A 26 -5.47 -3.33 -5.66
N ASP A 27 -6.57 -2.59 -5.79
CA ASP A 27 -6.58 -1.12 -5.72
C ASP A 27 -6.76 -0.59 -4.29
N GLU A 28 -6.89 -1.47 -3.31
CA GLU A 28 -7.16 -1.11 -1.92
C GLU A 28 -5.92 -1.34 -1.05
N PHE A 29 -5.80 -0.55 0.00
CA PHE A 29 -4.81 -0.83 1.05
C PHE A 29 -5.21 -2.10 1.81
N ARG A 30 -4.25 -3.02 1.95
CA ARG A 30 -4.45 -4.29 2.65
C ARG A 30 -3.32 -4.53 3.64
N SER A 31 -3.67 -5.18 4.74
CA SER A 31 -2.68 -5.67 5.71
C SER A 31 -1.94 -6.89 5.16
N ALA A 32 -0.78 -7.17 5.74
CA ALA A 32 -0.03 -8.40 5.41
C ALA A 32 -0.87 -9.66 5.66
N GLN A 33 -1.70 -9.66 6.70
CA GLN A 33 -2.59 -10.78 7.00
C GLN A 33 -3.65 -10.99 5.91
N GLN A 34 -4.24 -9.91 5.40
CA GLN A 34 -5.20 -9.97 4.29
C GLN A 34 -4.56 -10.48 3.01
N ILE A 35 -3.34 -10.05 2.71
CA ILE A 35 -2.57 -10.50 1.56
C ILE A 35 -2.21 -11.98 1.71
N HIS A 36 -1.80 -12.39 2.90
CA HIS A 36 -1.51 -13.79 3.20
C HIS A 36 -2.74 -14.68 3.01
N ALA A 37 -3.91 -14.26 3.51
CA ALA A 37 -5.16 -14.98 3.33
C ALA A 37 -5.55 -15.12 1.85
N ALA A 38 -5.34 -14.07 1.06
CA ALA A 38 -5.60 -14.09 -0.38
C ALA A 38 -4.66 -15.06 -1.12
N LEU A 39 -3.39 -15.12 -0.72
CA LEU A 39 -2.43 -16.08 -1.28
C LEU A 39 -2.81 -17.52 -0.95
N GLU A 40 -3.23 -17.80 0.28
CA GLU A 40 -3.71 -19.13 0.67
C GLU A 40 -4.96 -19.54 -0.12
N ALA A 41 -5.87 -18.61 -0.35
CA ALA A 41 -7.08 -18.85 -1.15
C ALA A 41 -6.74 -19.23 -2.61
N GLU A 42 -5.63 -18.74 -3.14
CA GLU A 42 -5.12 -19.07 -4.48
C GLU A 42 -4.27 -20.36 -4.49
N GLY A 43 -4.07 -21.01 -3.36
CA GLY A 43 -3.26 -22.22 -3.25
C GLY A 43 -1.76 -21.97 -3.14
N THR A 44 -1.34 -20.73 -2.94
CA THR A 44 0.08 -20.38 -2.75
C THR A 44 0.44 -20.52 -1.28
N LYS A 45 1.39 -21.43 -1.00
CA LYS A 45 1.88 -21.63 0.37
C LYS A 45 3.04 -20.72 0.66
N VAL A 46 2.79 -19.75 1.54
CA VAL A 46 3.80 -18.81 2.01
C VAL A 46 3.48 -18.45 3.46
N GLY A 47 4.49 -18.38 4.32
CA GLY A 47 4.31 -18.01 5.72
C GLY A 47 4.03 -16.52 5.88
N LEU A 48 3.28 -16.15 6.92
CA LEU A 48 2.95 -14.76 7.21
C LEU A 48 4.20 -13.90 7.38
N ALA A 49 5.22 -14.40 8.08
CA ALA A 49 6.49 -13.69 8.26
C ALA A 49 7.19 -13.39 6.92
N THR A 50 7.10 -14.33 5.96
CA THR A 50 7.66 -14.14 4.62
C THR A 50 6.89 -13.07 3.86
N VAL A 51 5.56 -13.03 3.97
CA VAL A 51 4.72 -11.97 3.39
C VAL A 51 5.14 -10.61 3.93
N TYR A 52 5.30 -10.46 5.23
CA TYR A 52 5.77 -9.21 5.86
C TYR A 52 7.11 -8.75 5.31
N ARG A 53 8.10 -9.65 5.24
CA ARG A 53 9.43 -9.31 4.72
C ARG A 53 9.39 -8.87 3.27
N ASN A 54 8.61 -9.57 2.45
CA ASN A 54 8.46 -9.22 1.03
C ASN A 54 7.77 -7.86 0.85
N LEU A 55 6.74 -7.58 1.63
CA LEU A 55 6.05 -6.28 1.59
C LEU A 55 6.97 -5.14 2.03
N GLN A 56 7.77 -5.35 3.07
CA GLN A 56 8.75 -4.35 3.49
C GLN A 56 9.79 -4.08 2.43
N THR A 57 10.30 -5.12 1.77
CA THR A 57 11.25 -4.97 0.67
C THR A 57 10.63 -4.19 -0.50
N LEU A 58 9.37 -4.49 -0.84
CA LEU A 58 8.65 -3.78 -1.88
C LEU A 58 8.41 -2.32 -1.51
N ALA A 59 8.11 -2.03 -0.25
CA ALA A 59 7.94 -0.67 0.24
C ALA A 59 9.24 0.12 0.19
N GLU A 60 10.36 -0.48 0.58
CA GLU A 60 11.68 0.14 0.52
C GLU A 60 12.11 0.46 -0.92
N SER A 61 11.72 -0.39 -1.87
CA SER A 61 12.01 -0.17 -3.29
C SER A 61 11.06 0.81 -3.98
N GLY A 62 10.01 1.26 -3.30
CA GLY A 62 8.99 2.15 -3.86
C GLY A 62 7.95 1.47 -4.73
N ALA A 63 7.93 0.13 -4.78
CA ALA A 63 6.97 -0.63 -5.57
C ALA A 63 5.57 -0.67 -4.92
N VAL A 64 5.50 -0.50 -3.62
CA VAL A 64 4.24 -0.40 -2.88
C VAL A 64 4.30 0.78 -1.92
N ASP A 65 3.15 1.40 -1.68
CA ASP A 65 2.96 2.38 -0.63
C ASP A 65 2.54 1.68 0.65
N GLN A 66 2.94 2.24 1.78
CA GLN A 66 2.48 1.78 3.07
C GLN A 66 1.89 2.96 3.85
N VAL A 67 0.81 2.69 4.55
CA VAL A 67 0.17 3.63 5.48
C VAL A 67 -0.07 2.92 6.81
N ARG A 68 -0.11 3.69 7.88
CA ARG A 68 -0.49 3.18 9.19
C ARG A 68 -1.92 3.59 9.48
N SER A 69 -2.80 2.64 9.76
CA SER A 69 -4.18 2.92 10.12
C SER A 69 -4.26 3.61 11.50
N ALA A 70 -5.41 4.17 11.82
CA ALA A 70 -5.66 4.77 13.13
C ALA A 70 -5.46 3.76 14.28
N GLU A 71 -5.60 2.48 14.00
CA GLU A 71 -5.40 1.38 14.95
C GLU A 71 -3.94 0.91 15.04
N GLY A 72 -3.05 1.52 14.27
CA GLY A 72 -1.63 1.19 14.25
C GLY A 72 -1.23 0.08 13.30
N GLU A 73 -2.17 -0.48 12.54
CA GLU A 73 -1.90 -1.53 11.57
C GLU A 73 -1.25 -0.94 10.31
N VAL A 74 -0.23 -1.60 9.79
CA VAL A 74 0.40 -1.19 8.53
C VAL A 74 -0.35 -1.82 7.36
N LEU A 75 -0.74 -0.99 6.41
CA LEU A 75 -1.46 -1.39 5.20
C LEU A 75 -0.60 -1.09 3.97
N TYR A 76 -0.72 -1.91 2.95
CA TYR A 76 0.08 -1.82 1.73
C TYR A 76 -0.80 -1.75 0.49
N ARG A 77 -0.37 -0.97 -0.48
CA ARG A 77 -1.03 -0.84 -1.78
C ARG A 77 0.01 -0.68 -2.88
N ALA A 78 -0.17 -1.40 -3.99
CA ALA A 78 0.69 -1.22 -5.15
C ALA A 78 0.52 0.21 -5.70
N CYS A 79 1.61 0.86 -6.00
CA CYS A 79 1.62 2.21 -6.52
C CYS A 79 2.18 2.22 -7.94
N GLU A 80 1.40 2.72 -8.91
CA GLU A 80 1.85 2.87 -10.29
C GLU A 80 2.56 4.19 -10.53
N GLU A 81 2.28 5.20 -9.71
CA GLU A 81 2.88 6.52 -9.83
C GLU A 81 4.02 6.68 -8.81
N GLN A 82 5.19 7.04 -9.31
CA GLN A 82 6.36 7.30 -8.47
C GLN A 82 6.43 8.76 -8.01
N GLU A 83 5.52 9.60 -8.46
CA GLU A 83 5.43 10.98 -8.01
C GLU A 83 4.78 11.05 -6.63
N HIS A 84 5.13 12.12 -5.91
CA HIS A 84 4.58 12.37 -4.59
C HIS A 84 3.05 12.53 -4.66
N HIS A 85 2.34 11.70 -3.93
CA HIS A 85 0.88 11.71 -3.88
C HIS A 85 0.40 11.38 -2.48
N HIS A 86 -0.86 11.68 -2.23
CA HIS A 86 -1.54 11.39 -0.97
C HIS A 86 -2.71 10.44 -1.20
N HIS A 87 -3.19 9.83 -0.14
CA HIS A 87 -4.31 8.90 -0.20
C HIS A 87 -5.42 9.32 0.75
N ILE A 88 -6.65 9.13 0.31
CA ILE A 88 -7.83 9.15 1.17
C ILE A 88 -8.27 7.69 1.31
N VAL A 89 -8.32 7.19 2.52
CA VAL A 89 -8.59 5.79 2.82
C VAL A 89 -9.84 5.68 3.68
N CYS A 90 -10.77 4.86 3.28
CA CYS A 90 -11.92 4.52 4.12
C CYS A 90 -11.47 3.61 5.26
N ARG A 91 -11.61 4.07 6.49
CA ARG A 91 -11.22 3.28 7.67
C ARG A 91 -12.09 2.05 7.91
N SER A 92 -13.23 1.97 7.25
CA SER A 92 -14.16 0.83 7.40
C SER A 92 -13.90 -0.26 6.36
N CYS A 93 -13.85 0.09 5.06
CA CYS A 93 -13.75 -0.90 3.99
C CYS A 93 -12.42 -0.91 3.23
N GLY A 94 -11.54 0.07 3.49
CA GLY A 94 -10.24 0.17 2.82
C GLY A 94 -10.28 0.84 1.45
N HIS A 95 -11.46 1.28 0.98
CA HIS A 95 -11.55 2.00 -0.30
C HIS A 95 -10.61 3.19 -0.30
N THR A 96 -9.81 3.32 -1.34
CA THR A 96 -8.71 4.28 -1.41
C THR A 96 -8.78 5.09 -2.69
N VAL A 97 -8.57 6.40 -2.55
CA VAL A 97 -8.44 7.33 -3.67
C VAL A 97 -7.10 8.03 -3.57
N GLU A 98 -6.37 8.07 -4.67
CA GLU A 98 -5.14 8.85 -4.77
C GLU A 98 -5.47 10.29 -5.12
N VAL A 99 -4.82 11.23 -4.43
CA VAL A 99 -4.96 12.65 -4.69
C VAL A 99 -3.57 13.28 -4.83
N SER A 100 -3.43 14.22 -5.76
CA SER A 100 -2.14 14.85 -6.03
C SER A 100 -1.71 15.84 -4.94
N GLY A 101 -2.64 16.45 -4.24
CA GLY A 101 -2.36 17.35 -3.12
C GLY A 101 -1.56 18.60 -3.47
N GLY A 102 -1.64 19.11 -4.70
CA GLY A 102 -0.84 20.25 -5.14
C GLY A 102 -1.00 21.50 -4.27
N GLU A 103 -2.20 21.75 -3.77
CA GLU A 103 -2.46 22.89 -2.86
C GLU A 103 -1.80 22.69 -1.51
N LEU A 104 -1.81 21.46 -0.99
CA LEU A 104 -1.14 21.10 0.27
C LEU A 104 0.37 21.26 0.13
N GLU A 105 0.93 20.79 -0.99
CA GLU A 105 2.37 20.95 -1.28
C GLU A 105 2.79 22.43 -1.36
N ALA A 106 1.99 23.25 -2.03
CA ALA A 106 2.23 24.68 -2.14
C ALA A 106 2.19 25.36 -0.78
N TRP A 107 1.25 24.99 0.07
CA TRP A 107 1.13 25.52 1.43
C TRP A 107 2.36 25.13 2.28
N ILE A 108 2.79 23.87 2.23
CA ILE A 108 3.98 23.39 2.95
C ILE A 108 5.23 24.15 2.50
N ALA A 109 5.39 24.34 1.19
CA ALA A 109 6.53 25.10 0.64
C ALA A 109 6.54 26.54 1.15
N SER A 110 5.38 27.18 1.19
CA SER A 110 5.23 28.55 1.69
C SER A 110 5.59 28.66 3.17
N VAL A 111 5.07 27.77 4.01
CA VAL A 111 5.33 27.75 5.45
C VAL A 111 6.80 27.46 5.72
N SER A 112 7.40 26.54 5.00
CA SER A 112 8.82 26.19 5.14
C SER A 112 9.72 27.38 4.82
N ALA A 113 9.43 28.08 3.73
CA ALA A 113 10.18 29.26 3.31
C ALA A 113 10.04 30.40 4.35
N THR A 114 8.85 30.62 4.89
CA THR A 114 8.57 31.64 5.90
C THR A 114 9.41 31.42 7.17
N HIS A 115 9.62 30.17 7.55
CA HIS A 115 10.34 29.81 8.76
C HIS A 115 11.80 29.40 8.51
N GLY A 116 12.28 29.47 7.28
CA GLY A 116 13.67 29.16 6.92
C GLY A 116 14.03 27.68 6.94
N PHE A 117 13.05 26.80 6.77
CA PHE A 117 13.29 25.35 6.68
C PHE A 117 13.54 24.93 5.24
N THR A 118 14.47 24.00 5.05
CA THR A 118 14.79 23.37 3.75
C THR A 118 14.76 21.86 3.89
N GLN A 119 14.71 21.14 2.76
CA GLN A 119 14.70 19.68 2.72
C GLN A 119 13.54 19.09 3.55
N MET A 120 12.37 19.68 3.43
CA MET A 120 11.18 19.26 4.16
C MET A 120 10.66 17.94 3.60
N GLU A 121 10.42 17.02 4.51
CA GLU A 121 9.69 15.78 4.22
C GLU A 121 8.38 15.80 5.00
N HIS A 122 7.35 15.24 4.42
CA HIS A 122 6.07 15.10 5.11
C HIS A 122 5.38 13.82 4.67
N THR A 123 4.58 13.30 5.56
CA THR A 123 3.66 12.22 5.28
C THR A 123 2.27 12.69 5.66
N ALA A 124 1.32 12.60 4.74
CA ALA A 124 -0.06 12.97 5.02
C ALA A 124 -0.98 11.92 4.39
N GLU A 125 -1.72 11.24 5.24
CA GLU A 125 -2.74 10.28 4.86
C GLU A 125 -4.04 10.72 5.50
N PHE A 126 -5.14 10.56 4.76
CA PHE A 126 -6.45 11.00 5.23
C PHE A 126 -7.35 9.79 5.41
N PHE A 127 -7.94 9.66 6.58
CA PHE A 127 -8.83 8.55 6.92
C PHE A 127 -10.23 9.07 7.19
N GLY A 128 -11.21 8.46 6.54
CA GLY A 128 -12.60 8.83 6.70
C GLY A 128 -13.53 7.66 6.40
N LEU A 129 -14.78 7.94 6.13
CA LEU A 129 -15.74 6.96 5.65
C LEU A 129 -16.12 7.27 4.21
N CYS A 130 -16.05 6.28 3.32
CA CYS A 130 -16.51 6.44 1.95
C CYS A 130 -18.04 6.58 1.90
N ALA A 131 -18.56 6.98 0.75
CA ALA A 131 -20.01 7.23 0.61
C ALA A 131 -20.87 6.02 1.01
N ALA A 132 -20.44 4.82 0.62
CA ALA A 132 -21.18 3.58 0.97
C ALA A 132 -21.16 3.30 2.47
N CYS A 133 -20.01 3.49 3.13
CA CYS A 133 -19.88 3.25 4.57
C CYS A 133 -20.55 4.34 5.41
N SER A 134 -20.56 5.58 4.92
CA SER A 134 -21.24 6.69 5.58
C SER A 134 -22.73 6.49 5.67
N THR A 135 -23.35 5.92 4.64
CA THR A 135 -24.79 5.61 4.63
C THR A 135 -25.13 4.47 5.59
N GLN A 136 -24.24 3.49 5.77
CA GLN A 136 -24.43 2.41 6.73
C GLN A 136 -24.36 2.91 8.17
N ASP A 137 -23.46 3.84 8.45
CA ASP A 137 -23.28 4.42 9.79
C ASP A 137 -24.48 5.28 10.19
N ALA A 138 -25.05 6.03 9.24
CA ALA A 138 -26.25 6.83 9.46
C ALA A 138 -27.51 5.99 9.74
N SER A 139 -27.52 4.71 9.37
CA SER A 139 -28.65 3.79 9.59
C SER A 139 -28.66 3.17 10.99
N GLN A 140 -27.64 3.41 11.81
CA GLN A 140 -27.51 2.85 13.15
C GLN A 140 -27.90 3.82 14.28
N ASP A 141 -28.34 5.01 13.94
CA ASP A 141 -28.88 5.99 14.90
C ASP A 141 -30.40 5.86 15.04
#